data_17a788b122d48c0c30908e7701ce07bd
#
_entry.id   17a788b122d48c0c30908e7701ce07bd
#
_cell.length_a   1.000
_cell.length_b   1.000
_cell.length_c   1.000
_cell.angle_alpha   90.00
_cell.angle_beta   90.00
_cell.angle_gamma   90.00
#
_symmetry.space_group_name_H-M   'P 1'
#
loop_
_entity.id
_entity.type
_entity.pdbx_description
1 polymer ?
#
loop_
_entity_poly.entity_id
_entity_poly.type
_entity_poly.pdbx_seq_one_letter_code
_entity_poly.pdbx_strand_id
1 'polypeptide(L)'
;MAAPALVALAHGSRDPRSAATIKALVDEVRAMRPDLRIEQAFLDLSRPSFTTVVDRLVKAGFDEIVVVPLLLTEAYHAKVDVPSAIAEAAARHEGLQIRATSILGLETQFLEVLDVRMREALRAHRVRELDALV
;
A
#
# COMPACT_ATOMS: atom_id res chain seq x y z
N MET A 1 15.10 20.33 -5.59
CA MET A 1 15.08 18.85 -5.75
C MET A 1 13.64 18.39 -5.90
N ALA A 2 13.40 17.50 -6.84
CA ALA A 2 12.09 16.92 -7.00
C ALA A 2 11.74 16.01 -5.82
N ALA A 3 10.47 15.99 -5.42
CA ALA A 3 10.01 15.04 -4.43
C ALA A 3 10.13 13.59 -4.96
N PRO A 4 10.36 12.61 -4.09
CA PRO A 4 10.38 11.22 -4.50
C PRO A 4 9.01 10.78 -5.04
N ALA A 5 8.99 9.77 -5.88
CA ALA A 5 7.77 9.10 -6.23
C ALA A 5 7.35 8.15 -5.09
N LEU A 6 6.05 8.03 -4.85
CA LEU A 6 5.51 7.09 -3.89
C LEU A 6 4.91 5.89 -4.62
N VAL A 7 5.19 4.70 -4.13
CA VAL A 7 4.58 3.47 -4.62
C VAL A 7 3.82 2.81 -3.48
N ALA A 8 2.49 2.78 -3.60
CA ALA A 8 1.63 2.01 -2.72
C ALA A 8 1.66 0.56 -3.18
N LEU A 9 2.30 -0.30 -2.40
CA LEU A 9 2.57 -1.69 -2.76
C LEU A 9 1.66 -2.63 -1.98
N ALA A 10 0.74 -3.28 -2.68
CA ALA A 10 -0.12 -4.31 -2.12
C ALA A 10 0.36 -5.71 -2.54
N HIS A 11 -0.09 -6.73 -1.84
CA HIS A 11 0.26 -8.10 -2.20
C HIS A 11 -0.30 -8.48 -3.57
N GLY A 12 -1.56 -8.16 -3.82
CA GLY A 12 -2.29 -8.60 -4.99
C GLY A 12 -3.25 -9.74 -4.67
N SER A 13 -4.22 -9.95 -5.54
CA SER A 13 -5.26 -10.96 -5.40
C SER A 13 -5.81 -11.34 -6.77
N ARG A 14 -6.34 -12.55 -6.87
CA ARG A 14 -7.09 -12.98 -8.05
C ARG A 14 -8.49 -12.35 -8.11
N ASP A 15 -8.98 -11.83 -6.98
CA ASP A 15 -10.27 -11.13 -6.94
C ASP A 15 -10.09 -9.70 -7.46
N PRO A 16 -10.76 -9.32 -8.57
CA PRO A 16 -10.61 -7.98 -9.15
C PRO A 16 -11.11 -6.86 -8.24
N ARG A 17 -11.93 -7.16 -7.24
CA ARG A 17 -12.38 -6.17 -6.25
C ARG A 17 -11.24 -5.67 -5.39
N SER A 18 -10.24 -6.51 -5.14
CA SER A 18 -9.03 -6.13 -4.38
C SER A 18 -8.27 -5.02 -5.10
N ALA A 19 -7.96 -5.21 -6.37
CA ALA A 19 -7.26 -4.18 -7.16
C ALA A 19 -8.08 -2.89 -7.28
N ALA A 20 -9.40 -3.01 -7.43
CA ALA A 20 -10.29 -1.85 -7.49
C ALA A 20 -10.30 -1.06 -6.17
N THR A 21 -10.26 -1.74 -5.03
CA THR A 21 -10.18 -1.10 -3.71
C THR A 21 -8.86 -0.35 -3.53
N ILE A 22 -7.75 -0.95 -3.93
CA ILE A 22 -6.44 -0.30 -3.88
C ILE A 22 -6.40 0.92 -4.79
N LYS A 23 -6.96 0.81 -6.00
CA LYS A 23 -7.06 1.95 -6.91
C LYS A 23 -7.86 3.10 -6.30
N ALA A 24 -9.00 2.82 -5.70
CA ALA A 24 -9.82 3.83 -5.04
C ALA A 24 -9.07 4.52 -3.91
N LEU A 25 -8.35 3.77 -3.08
CA LEU A 25 -7.52 4.32 -2.00
C LEU A 25 -6.42 5.24 -2.55
N VAL A 26 -5.70 4.79 -3.57
CA VAL A 26 -4.63 5.57 -4.18
C VAL A 26 -5.18 6.85 -4.85
N ASP A 27 -6.33 6.77 -5.49
CA ASP A 27 -6.97 7.94 -6.10
C ASP A 27 -7.35 9.00 -5.04
N GLU A 28 -7.82 8.58 -3.87
CA GLU A 28 -8.07 9.49 -2.75
C GLU A 28 -6.80 10.17 -2.26
N VAL A 29 -5.72 9.42 -2.10
CA VAL A 29 -4.43 9.99 -1.67
C VAL A 29 -3.89 10.96 -2.73
N ARG A 30 -4.01 10.65 -4.00
CA ARG A 30 -3.64 11.55 -5.10
C ARG A 30 -4.41 12.86 -5.03
N ALA A 31 -5.70 12.81 -4.74
CA ALA A 31 -6.53 14.01 -4.58
C ALA A 31 -6.08 14.87 -3.40
N MET A 32 -5.62 14.26 -2.32
CA MET A 32 -5.09 14.96 -1.14
C MET A 32 -3.68 15.54 -1.37
N ARG A 33 -2.89 14.92 -2.21
CA ARG A 33 -1.51 15.30 -2.49
C ARG A 33 -1.23 15.36 -3.99
N PRO A 34 -1.82 16.34 -4.70
CA PRO A 34 -1.63 16.48 -6.16
C PRO A 34 -0.20 16.87 -6.55
N ASP A 35 0.61 17.29 -5.58
CA ASP A 35 2.02 17.62 -5.74
C ASP A 35 2.93 16.40 -5.87
N LEU A 36 2.44 15.22 -5.48
CA LEU A 36 3.23 13.98 -5.46
C LEU A 36 2.85 13.05 -6.62
N ARG A 37 3.85 12.37 -7.15
CA ARG A 37 3.63 11.23 -8.04
C ARG A 37 3.39 9.99 -7.18
N ILE A 38 2.19 9.44 -7.28
CA ILE A 38 1.77 8.27 -6.50
C ILE A 38 1.29 7.20 -7.45
N GLU A 39 1.87 6.01 -7.35
CA GLU A 39 1.51 4.86 -8.17
C GLU A 39 1.13 3.67 -7.29
N GLN A 40 0.21 2.87 -7.76
CA GLN A 40 -0.09 1.57 -7.15
C GLN A 40 0.74 0.48 -7.83
N ALA A 41 1.14 -0.50 -7.07
CA ALA A 41 1.83 -1.67 -7.57
C ALA A 41 1.48 -2.90 -6.75
N PHE A 42 1.72 -4.08 -7.31
CA PHE A 42 1.39 -5.34 -6.68
C PHE A 42 2.60 -6.27 -6.72
N LEU A 43 2.77 -7.04 -5.64
CA LEU A 43 3.82 -8.05 -5.56
C LEU A 43 3.52 -9.24 -6.48
N ASP A 44 2.25 -9.64 -6.57
CA ASP A 44 1.81 -10.82 -7.31
C ASP A 44 0.33 -10.69 -7.70
N LEU A 45 -0.14 -11.54 -8.60
CA LEU A 45 -1.55 -11.79 -8.96
C LEU A 45 -2.33 -10.63 -9.57
N SER A 46 -1.95 -9.40 -9.32
CA SER A 46 -2.63 -8.19 -9.84
C SER A 46 -1.64 -7.32 -10.63
N ARG A 47 -2.17 -6.42 -11.44
CA ARG A 47 -1.38 -5.51 -12.27
C ARG A 47 -1.64 -4.05 -11.88
N PRO A 48 -0.66 -3.16 -12.04
CA PRO A 48 0.70 -3.41 -12.54
C PRO A 48 1.60 -4.06 -11.50
N SER A 49 2.60 -4.82 -11.97
CA SER A 49 3.61 -5.39 -11.09
C SER A 49 4.53 -4.29 -10.54
N PHE A 50 5.14 -4.55 -9.40
CA PHE A 50 6.11 -3.63 -8.81
C PHE A 50 7.26 -3.31 -9.77
N THR A 51 7.80 -4.32 -10.43
CA THR A 51 8.87 -4.15 -11.44
C THR A 51 8.45 -3.19 -12.54
N THR A 52 7.26 -3.37 -13.10
CA THR A 52 6.73 -2.50 -14.16
C THR A 52 6.60 -1.04 -13.70
N VAL A 53 6.10 -0.83 -12.49
CA VAL A 53 5.93 0.52 -11.94
C VAL A 53 7.27 1.20 -11.70
N VAL A 54 8.24 0.50 -11.14
CA VAL A 54 9.60 1.04 -10.94
C VAL A 54 10.22 1.42 -12.28
N ASP A 55 10.12 0.56 -13.29
CA ASP A 55 10.67 0.84 -14.62
C ASP A 55 10.05 2.11 -15.24
N ARG A 56 8.73 2.27 -15.09
CA ARG A 56 8.03 3.48 -15.56
C ARG A 56 8.50 4.75 -14.86
N LEU A 57 8.67 4.67 -13.54
CA LEU A 57 9.11 5.81 -12.75
C LEU A 57 10.54 6.23 -13.08
N VAL A 58 11.44 5.27 -13.23
CA VAL A 58 12.82 5.54 -13.65
C VAL A 58 12.84 6.15 -15.05
N LYS A 59 12.06 5.62 -15.97
CA LYS A 59 11.92 6.17 -17.33
C LYS A 59 11.36 7.59 -17.33
N ALA A 60 10.49 7.91 -16.38
CA ALA A 60 9.94 9.26 -16.20
C ALA A 60 10.91 10.25 -15.54
N GLY A 61 12.09 9.80 -15.14
CA GLY A 61 13.15 10.65 -14.57
C GLY A 61 13.25 10.64 -13.05
N PHE A 62 12.50 9.77 -12.35
CA PHE A 62 12.62 9.65 -10.90
C PHE A 62 13.84 8.83 -10.53
N ASP A 63 14.65 9.36 -9.65
CA ASP A 63 15.84 8.71 -9.09
C ASP A 63 15.66 8.33 -7.60
N GLU A 64 14.53 8.66 -7.02
CA GLU A 64 14.16 8.34 -5.65
C GLU A 64 12.71 7.84 -5.58
N ILE A 65 12.54 6.68 -4.98
CA ILE A 65 11.23 6.04 -4.79
C ILE A 65 11.06 5.65 -3.32
N VAL A 66 9.93 6.00 -2.76
CA VAL A 66 9.51 5.54 -1.43
C VAL A 66 8.36 4.55 -1.61
N VAL A 67 8.55 3.33 -1.11
CA VAL A 67 7.56 2.27 -1.15
C VAL A 67 6.80 2.25 0.15
N VAL A 68 5.48 2.33 0.07
CA VAL A 68 4.57 2.20 1.22
C VAL A 68 3.87 0.85 1.13
N PRO A 69 4.31 -0.15 1.92
CA PRO A 69 3.65 -1.45 1.92
C PRO A 69 2.25 -1.36 2.54
N LEU A 70 1.23 -1.73 1.78
CA LEU A 70 -0.15 -1.76 2.25
C LEU A 70 -0.45 -3.10 2.93
N LEU A 71 0.32 -3.39 3.97
CA LEU A 71 0.25 -4.62 4.75
C LEU A 71 0.01 -4.27 6.22
N LEU A 72 -0.84 -5.01 6.88
CA LEU A 72 -1.23 -4.76 8.27
C LEU A 72 -0.37 -5.50 9.28
N THR A 73 0.35 -6.54 8.86
CA THR A 73 1.17 -7.37 9.74
C THR A 73 2.55 -7.59 9.17
N GLU A 74 3.54 -7.80 10.04
CA GLU A 74 4.89 -8.21 9.67
C GLU A 74 4.97 -9.72 9.42
N ALA A 75 4.08 -10.24 8.60
CA ALA A 75 4.12 -11.62 8.14
C ALA A 75 5.21 -11.83 7.09
N TYR A 76 5.32 -13.03 6.56
CA TYR A 76 6.34 -13.42 5.60
C TYR A 76 6.49 -12.42 4.42
N HIS A 77 5.38 -11.95 3.87
CA HIS A 77 5.40 -11.02 2.74
C HIS A 77 6.08 -9.69 3.08
N ALA A 78 5.82 -9.13 4.27
CA ALA A 78 6.46 -7.89 4.69
C ALA A 78 7.96 -8.08 4.98
N LYS A 79 8.34 -9.22 5.57
CA LYS A 79 9.72 -9.49 6.00
C LYS A 79 10.63 -9.96 4.87
N VAL A 80 10.10 -10.66 3.88
CA VAL A 80 10.87 -11.30 2.82
C VAL A 80 10.58 -10.70 1.45
N ASP A 81 9.31 -10.67 1.05
CA ASP A 81 8.94 -10.29 -0.32
C ASP A 81 9.17 -8.82 -0.62
N VAL A 82 8.86 -7.92 0.33
CA VAL A 82 9.07 -6.48 0.13
C VAL A 82 10.56 -6.14 0.07
N PRO A 83 11.42 -6.56 1.02
CA PRO A 83 12.85 -6.32 0.89
C PRO A 83 13.48 -6.93 -0.35
N SER A 84 13.02 -8.14 -0.75
CA SER A 84 13.51 -8.80 -1.96
C SER A 84 13.15 -8.03 -3.22
N ALA A 85 11.92 -7.53 -3.32
CA ALA A 85 11.47 -6.74 -4.45
C ALA A 85 12.25 -5.42 -4.56
N ILE A 86 12.53 -4.78 -3.44
CA ILE A 86 13.33 -3.55 -3.39
C ILE A 86 14.76 -3.80 -3.79
N ALA A 87 15.39 -4.86 -3.28
CA ALA A 87 16.75 -5.22 -3.64
C ALA A 87 16.89 -5.53 -5.14
N GLU A 88 15.94 -6.24 -5.71
CA GLU A 88 15.89 -6.54 -7.14
C GLU A 88 15.75 -5.26 -7.97
N ALA A 89 14.87 -4.36 -7.59
CA ALA A 89 14.70 -3.08 -8.28
C ALA A 89 15.97 -2.22 -8.21
N ALA A 90 16.61 -2.14 -7.06
CA ALA A 90 17.86 -1.41 -6.88
C ALA A 90 18.99 -1.99 -7.72
N ALA A 91 19.06 -3.32 -7.87
CA ALA A 91 20.05 -3.99 -8.70
C ALA A 91 19.85 -3.74 -10.20
N ARG A 92 18.59 -3.54 -10.63
CA ARG A 92 18.25 -3.28 -12.04
C ARG A 92 18.48 -1.85 -12.48
N HIS A 93 18.46 -0.90 -11.56
CA HIS A 93 18.54 0.53 -11.87
C HIS A 93 19.66 1.19 -11.07
N GLU A 94 20.80 1.34 -11.71
CA GLU A 94 21.94 2.04 -11.11
C GLU A 94 21.57 3.49 -10.79
N GLY A 95 21.95 3.93 -9.60
CA GLY A 95 21.65 5.28 -9.13
C GLY A 95 20.26 5.49 -8.55
N LEU A 96 19.39 4.48 -8.62
CA LEU A 96 18.07 4.56 -8.02
C LEU A 96 18.17 4.40 -6.50
N GLN A 97 17.66 5.39 -5.78
CA GLN A 97 17.45 5.29 -4.34
C GLN A 97 16.03 4.83 -4.08
N ILE A 98 15.89 3.65 -3.51
CA ILE A 98 14.59 3.06 -3.21
C ILE A 98 14.59 2.54 -1.79
N ARG A 99 13.54 2.88 -1.05
CA ARG A 99 13.38 2.46 0.34
C ARG A 99 11.91 2.24 0.66
N ALA A 100 11.66 1.38 1.63
CA ALA A 100 10.31 1.14 2.14
C ALA A 100 10.10 1.84 3.46
N THR A 101 8.88 2.31 3.69
CA THR A 101 8.41 2.66 5.02
C THR A 101 8.13 1.39 5.82
N SER A 102 7.88 1.53 7.11
CA SER A 102 7.29 0.44 7.88
C SER A 102 5.90 0.10 7.34
N ILE A 103 5.40 -1.09 7.67
CA ILE A 103 4.03 -1.49 7.35
C ILE A 103 3.03 -0.60 8.10
N LEU A 104 1.75 -0.69 7.74
CA LEU A 104 0.70 0.10 8.38
C LEU A 104 0.49 -0.25 9.86
N GLY A 105 0.60 -1.51 10.23
CA GLY A 105 0.64 -1.96 11.62
C GLY A 105 -0.58 -1.58 12.46
N LEU A 106 -0.34 -1.27 13.74
CA LEU A 106 -1.36 -0.94 14.75
C LEU A 106 -1.47 0.57 14.98
N GLU A 107 -1.58 1.33 13.91
CA GLU A 107 -1.75 2.77 14.00
C GLU A 107 -3.09 3.14 14.65
N THR A 108 -3.10 4.24 15.41
CA THR A 108 -4.30 4.71 16.11
C THR A 108 -5.49 4.90 15.16
N GLN A 109 -5.24 5.37 13.93
CA GLN A 109 -6.26 5.57 12.93
C GLN A 109 -7.01 4.28 12.58
N PHE A 110 -6.33 3.13 12.58
CA PHE A 110 -6.99 1.84 12.36
C PHE A 110 -7.88 1.44 13.51
N LEU A 111 -7.47 1.71 14.74
CA LEU A 111 -8.31 1.48 15.92
C LEU A 111 -9.58 2.33 15.88
N GLU A 112 -9.48 3.57 15.46
CA GLU A 112 -10.63 4.46 15.26
C GLU A 112 -11.60 3.91 14.21
N VAL A 113 -11.09 3.41 13.08
CA VAL A 113 -11.92 2.80 12.04
C VAL A 113 -12.61 1.54 12.56
N LEU A 114 -11.90 0.69 13.30
CA LEU A 114 -12.49 -0.50 13.90
C LEU A 114 -13.63 -0.16 14.87
N ASP A 115 -13.44 0.87 15.69
CA ASP A 115 -14.50 1.35 16.59
C ASP A 115 -15.72 1.82 15.81
N VAL A 116 -15.54 2.59 14.76
CA VAL A 116 -16.63 3.04 13.89
C VAL A 116 -17.39 1.85 13.28
N ARG A 117 -16.66 0.86 12.73
CA ARG A 117 -17.29 -0.34 12.14
C ARG A 117 -18.08 -1.15 13.16
N MET A 118 -17.54 -1.30 14.37
CA MET A 118 -18.23 -1.96 15.45
C MET A 118 -19.54 -1.23 15.80
N ARG A 119 -19.50 0.09 15.95
CA ARG A 119 -20.71 0.90 16.25
C ARG A 119 -21.76 0.82 15.15
N GLU A 120 -21.35 0.86 13.88
CA GLU A 120 -22.23 0.68 12.73
C GLU A 120 -22.94 -0.68 12.79
N ALA A 121 -22.20 -1.76 13.10
CA ALA A 121 -22.78 -3.09 13.22
C ALA A 121 -23.78 -3.20 14.37
N LEU A 122 -23.45 -2.63 15.52
CA LEU A 122 -24.37 -2.59 16.67
C LEU A 122 -25.68 -1.87 16.33
N ARG A 123 -25.59 -0.72 15.66
CA ARG A 123 -26.79 0.02 15.24
C ARG A 123 -27.63 -0.74 14.23
N ALA A 124 -26.97 -1.36 13.24
CA ALA A 124 -27.67 -2.12 12.20
C ALA A 124 -28.47 -3.29 12.78
N HIS A 125 -27.94 -3.92 13.81
CA HIS A 125 -28.58 -5.07 14.48
C HIS A 125 -29.36 -4.69 15.74
N ARG A 126 -29.44 -3.41 16.08
CA ARG A 126 -30.13 -2.89 17.27
C ARG A 126 -29.64 -3.54 18.57
N VAL A 127 -28.34 -3.74 18.68
CA VAL A 127 -27.65 -4.37 19.82
C VAL A 127 -26.91 -3.29 20.60
N ARG A 128 -26.98 -3.33 21.93
CA ARG A 128 -26.31 -2.36 22.82
C ARG A 128 -24.97 -2.87 23.35
N GLU A 129 -24.81 -4.16 23.45
CA GLU A 129 -23.62 -4.81 24.01
C GLU A 129 -23.14 -5.92 23.11
N LEU A 130 -21.83 -6.18 23.15
CA LEU A 130 -21.19 -7.28 22.46
C LEU A 130 -20.85 -8.39 23.42
N ASP A 131 -21.21 -9.63 23.06
CA ASP A 131 -20.74 -10.82 23.76
C ASP A 131 -19.37 -11.24 23.29
N ALA A 132 -19.05 -11.01 22.01
CA ALA A 132 -17.75 -11.33 21.43
C ALA A 132 -17.45 -10.45 20.21
N LEU A 133 -16.16 -10.21 19.99
CA LEU A 133 -15.63 -9.58 18.79
C LEU A 133 -14.66 -10.55 18.13
N VAL A 134 -14.93 -10.85 16.85
CA VAL A 134 -14.14 -11.81 16.07
C VAL A 134 -13.39 -11.11 14.94
#